data_fe79714dc91e9a9a00fd3ae751adcb2e
#
_entry.id   fe79714dc91e9a9a00fd3ae751adcb2e
#
_cell.length_a   1.000
_cell.length_b   1.000
_cell.length_c   1.000
_cell.angle_alpha   90.00
_cell.angle_beta   90.00
_cell.angle_gamma   90.00
#
_symmetry.space_group_name_H-M   'P 1'
#
loop_
_entity.id
_entity.type
_entity.pdbx_description
1 polymer ?
#
loop_
_entity_poly.entity_id
_entity_poly.type
_entity_poly.pdbx_seq_one_letter_code
_entity_poly.pdbx_strand_id
1 'polypeptide(L)'
;MSNWNLFIKSFEMYLSAERSFSKNSVQAYLRDIKGLATFMEEEFPKVTPQKTTLKHLQEYIKQINEFGLSASSQGRILSGIRAFFKFLVVEKETDNNPTTLLEWPRTARKLPDVLNEKEIEDVLNAIDRSTDDGERNRAMLEVLYGCGLRVSELVNLKISEVHKEEEFLIVIGKGNKQRLVPINGMALKHIDIYLKNIRSHIAVKKGNEDVLFLNRRGSMLSRVMIFYIIKQLVEKTGIKKTISPHTFRHSFATHLLENGADLRAVQEMLGHESITTTEIYTHISNYTLKDAIIKHHPRNK
;
A
#
# COMPACT_ATOMS: atom_id res chain seq x y z
N MET A 1 -4.00 -4.82 -36.20
CA MET A 1 -3.54 -4.68 -34.80
C MET A 1 -2.04 -4.55 -34.87
N SER A 2 -1.45 -3.60 -34.11
CA SER A 2 0.00 -3.51 -34.11
C SER A 2 0.60 -4.77 -33.50
N ASN A 3 1.83 -5.12 -33.89
CA ASN A 3 2.53 -6.30 -33.39
C ASN A 3 2.73 -6.21 -31.85
N TRP A 4 2.88 -4.99 -31.31
CA TRP A 4 2.97 -4.72 -29.88
C TRP A 4 1.74 -5.18 -29.10
N ASN A 5 0.52 -4.92 -29.61
CA ASN A 5 -0.72 -5.27 -28.92
C ASN A 5 -0.91 -6.79 -28.74
N LEU A 6 -0.42 -7.59 -29.68
CA LEU A 6 -0.47 -9.05 -29.57
C LEU A 6 0.40 -9.51 -28.39
N PHE A 7 1.67 -9.06 -28.32
CA PHE A 7 2.59 -9.43 -27.24
C PHE A 7 2.16 -8.89 -25.89
N ILE A 8 1.53 -7.70 -25.83
CA ILE A 8 0.99 -7.16 -24.57
C ILE A 8 -0.13 -8.06 -24.02
N LYS A 9 -1.01 -8.60 -24.86
CA LYS A 9 -2.05 -9.54 -24.43
C LYS A 9 -1.47 -10.86 -23.95
N SER A 10 -0.49 -11.42 -24.65
CA SER A 10 0.21 -12.63 -24.21
C SER A 10 0.94 -12.42 -22.89
N PHE A 11 1.58 -11.25 -22.72
CA PHE A 11 2.23 -10.88 -21.47
C PHE A 11 1.23 -10.75 -20.30
N GLU A 12 0.03 -10.22 -20.53
CA GLU A 12 -1.04 -10.17 -19.53
C GLU A 12 -1.44 -11.58 -19.05
N MET A 13 -1.60 -12.52 -19.98
CA MET A 13 -1.88 -13.91 -19.66
C MET A 13 -0.74 -14.56 -18.86
N TYR A 14 0.50 -14.38 -19.29
CA TYR A 14 1.69 -14.87 -18.58
C TYR A 14 1.77 -14.35 -17.15
N LEU A 15 1.59 -13.04 -16.94
CA LEU A 15 1.63 -12.44 -15.59
C LEU A 15 0.50 -12.97 -14.69
N SER A 16 -0.67 -13.19 -15.25
CA SER A 16 -1.85 -13.59 -14.50
C SER A 16 -1.87 -15.09 -14.19
N ALA A 17 -1.57 -15.94 -15.18
CA ALA A 17 -1.68 -17.38 -15.07
C ALA A 17 -0.41 -18.03 -14.50
N GLU A 18 0.76 -17.71 -15.05
CA GLU A 18 2.00 -18.41 -14.67
C GLU A 18 2.72 -17.77 -13.49
N ARG A 19 2.64 -16.43 -13.35
CA ARG A 19 3.34 -15.70 -12.29
C ARG A 19 2.45 -15.35 -11.12
N SER A 20 1.15 -15.62 -11.20
CA SER A 20 0.17 -15.34 -10.14
C SER A 20 0.26 -13.92 -9.57
N PHE A 21 0.55 -12.94 -10.42
CA PHE A 21 0.64 -11.55 -9.99
C PHE A 21 -0.74 -11.00 -9.61
N SER A 22 -0.77 -10.10 -8.63
CA SER A 22 -2.00 -9.41 -8.28
C SER A 22 -2.52 -8.57 -9.46
N LYS A 23 -3.85 -8.40 -9.58
CA LYS A 23 -4.48 -7.57 -10.62
C LYS A 23 -3.83 -6.18 -10.72
N ASN A 24 -3.50 -5.55 -9.58
CA ASN A 24 -2.85 -4.24 -9.56
C ASN A 24 -1.43 -4.28 -10.14
N SER A 25 -0.67 -5.35 -9.87
CA SER A 25 0.68 -5.52 -10.42
C SER A 25 0.63 -5.74 -11.92
N VAL A 26 -0.29 -6.59 -12.39
CA VAL A 26 -0.53 -6.82 -13.81
C VAL A 26 -0.86 -5.52 -14.53
N GLN A 27 -1.84 -4.76 -14.02
CA GLN A 27 -2.23 -3.48 -14.61
C GLN A 27 -1.10 -2.44 -14.61
N ALA A 28 -0.25 -2.41 -13.58
CA ALA A 28 0.91 -1.52 -13.54
C ALA A 28 1.91 -1.88 -14.64
N TYR A 29 2.28 -3.14 -14.78
CA TYR A 29 3.20 -3.61 -15.81
C TYR A 29 2.65 -3.40 -17.22
N LEU A 30 1.36 -3.70 -17.44
CA LEU A 30 0.71 -3.44 -18.73
C LEU A 30 0.71 -1.96 -19.10
N ARG A 31 0.49 -1.07 -18.13
CA ARG A 31 0.57 0.38 -18.37
C ARG A 31 1.97 0.80 -18.80
N ASP A 32 3.00 0.26 -18.14
CA ASP A 32 4.39 0.58 -18.46
C ASP A 32 4.75 0.12 -19.88
N ILE A 33 4.32 -1.09 -20.27
CA ILE A 33 4.61 -1.62 -21.61
C ILE A 33 3.77 -0.92 -22.69
N LYS A 34 2.52 -0.53 -22.39
CA LYS A 34 1.73 0.29 -23.32
C LYS A 34 2.39 1.65 -23.57
N GLY A 35 2.97 2.28 -22.53
CA GLY A 35 3.74 3.51 -22.72
C GLY A 35 4.95 3.32 -23.63
N LEU A 36 5.71 2.25 -23.42
CA LEU A 36 6.82 1.89 -24.31
C LEU A 36 6.33 1.61 -25.73
N ALA A 37 5.24 0.85 -25.88
CA ALA A 37 4.69 0.51 -27.20
C ALA A 37 4.27 1.77 -27.98
N THR A 38 3.58 2.71 -27.33
CA THR A 38 3.21 4.00 -27.93
C THR A 38 4.46 4.75 -28.43
N PHE A 39 5.47 4.89 -27.60
CA PHE A 39 6.74 5.52 -28.00
C PHE A 39 7.39 4.82 -29.20
N MET A 40 7.44 3.48 -29.18
CA MET A 40 8.05 2.71 -30.27
C MET A 40 7.25 2.82 -31.59
N GLU A 41 5.92 2.93 -31.52
CA GLU A 41 5.06 3.11 -32.69
C GLU A 41 5.20 4.52 -33.29
N GLU A 42 5.43 5.54 -32.47
CA GLU A 42 5.63 6.93 -32.88
C GLU A 42 7.03 7.15 -33.47
N GLU A 43 8.08 6.78 -32.73
CA GLU A 43 9.48 7.08 -33.09
C GLU A 43 10.12 6.01 -34.00
N PHE A 44 9.69 4.76 -33.87
CA PHE A 44 10.28 3.60 -34.56
C PHE A 44 9.21 2.66 -35.15
N PRO A 45 8.32 3.12 -36.04
CA PRO A 45 7.11 2.37 -36.47
C PRO A 45 7.40 1.03 -37.16
N LYS A 46 8.66 0.80 -37.60
CA LYS A 46 9.08 -0.46 -38.23
C LYS A 46 9.73 -1.45 -37.25
N VAL A 47 9.91 -1.05 -36.00
CA VAL A 47 10.58 -1.89 -34.97
C VAL A 47 9.53 -2.67 -34.19
N THR A 48 9.61 -3.99 -34.28
CA THR A 48 8.78 -4.92 -33.50
C THR A 48 9.37 -5.15 -32.11
N PRO A 49 8.60 -5.68 -31.13
CA PRO A 49 9.13 -6.02 -29.82
C PRO A 49 10.40 -6.87 -29.89
N GLN A 50 10.46 -7.88 -30.77
CA GLN A 50 11.62 -8.77 -30.92
C GLN A 50 12.86 -8.06 -31.48
N LYS A 51 12.67 -6.98 -32.23
CA LYS A 51 13.75 -6.19 -32.86
C LYS A 51 14.14 -4.97 -32.04
N THR A 52 13.57 -4.80 -30.85
CA THR A 52 13.90 -3.70 -29.95
C THR A 52 15.33 -3.87 -29.45
N THR A 53 16.12 -2.80 -29.50
CA THR A 53 17.51 -2.79 -29.05
C THR A 53 17.68 -1.96 -27.79
N LEU A 54 18.85 -2.08 -27.14
CA LEU A 54 19.22 -1.24 -25.99
C LEU A 54 19.10 0.26 -26.33
N LYS A 55 19.51 0.68 -27.54
CA LYS A 55 19.45 2.08 -27.97
C LYS A 55 18.02 2.62 -27.95
N HIS A 56 17.04 1.87 -28.46
CA HIS A 56 15.63 2.27 -28.45
C HIS A 56 15.13 2.46 -26.99
N LEU A 57 15.51 1.57 -26.08
CA LEU A 57 15.14 1.68 -24.68
C LEU A 57 15.79 2.87 -23.99
N GLN A 58 17.05 3.18 -24.32
CA GLN A 58 17.75 4.36 -23.80
C GLN A 58 17.06 5.67 -24.24
N GLU A 59 16.61 5.73 -25.51
CA GLU A 59 15.85 6.90 -26.01
C GLU A 59 14.49 7.05 -25.31
N TYR A 60 13.78 5.94 -25.07
CA TYR A 60 12.57 5.97 -24.25
C TYR A 60 12.83 6.45 -22.83
N ILE A 61 13.89 5.98 -22.18
CA ILE A 61 14.24 6.43 -20.83
C ILE A 61 14.61 7.92 -20.83
N LYS A 62 15.31 8.40 -21.85
CA LYS A 62 15.60 9.83 -22.01
C LYS A 62 14.31 10.63 -22.08
N GLN A 63 13.33 10.22 -22.89
CA GLN A 63 12.04 10.87 -23.02
C GLN A 63 11.29 10.92 -21.68
N ILE A 64 11.16 9.79 -20.95
CA ILE A 64 10.48 9.78 -19.64
C ILE A 64 11.20 10.63 -18.59
N ASN A 65 12.51 10.81 -18.70
CA ASN A 65 13.30 11.70 -17.85
C ASN A 65 13.01 13.18 -18.19
N GLU A 66 12.93 13.53 -19.47
CA GLU A 66 12.57 14.86 -19.94
C GLU A 66 11.16 15.27 -19.52
N PHE A 67 10.23 14.32 -19.42
CA PHE A 67 8.90 14.55 -18.83
C PHE A 67 8.91 14.74 -17.30
N GLY A 68 10.09 14.77 -16.65
CA GLY A 68 10.23 15.05 -15.23
C GLY A 68 9.79 13.90 -14.32
N LEU A 69 9.71 12.67 -14.79
CA LEU A 69 9.37 11.53 -13.93
C LEU A 69 10.47 11.30 -12.88
N SER A 70 10.05 11.09 -11.63
CA SER A 70 10.98 10.80 -10.55
C SER A 70 11.79 9.53 -10.82
N ALA A 71 13.04 9.45 -10.34
CA ALA A 71 13.91 8.27 -10.48
C ALA A 71 13.25 6.98 -9.97
N SER A 72 12.44 7.06 -8.91
CA SER A 72 11.64 5.93 -8.39
C SER A 72 10.59 5.46 -9.39
N SER A 73 9.88 6.40 -10.05
CA SER A 73 8.90 6.07 -11.09
C SER A 73 9.56 5.45 -12.31
N GLN A 74 10.71 5.99 -12.73
CA GLN A 74 11.51 5.42 -13.82
C GLN A 74 11.97 4.00 -13.48
N GLY A 75 12.49 3.75 -12.26
CA GLY A 75 12.88 2.41 -11.82
C GLY A 75 11.72 1.40 -11.85
N ARG A 76 10.51 1.83 -11.48
CA ARG A 76 9.32 0.99 -11.58
C ARG A 76 8.98 0.65 -13.04
N ILE A 77 9.01 1.63 -13.93
CA ILE A 77 8.77 1.43 -15.38
C ILE A 77 9.81 0.44 -15.94
N LEU A 78 11.08 0.62 -15.60
CA LEU A 78 12.15 -0.30 -16.01
C LEU A 78 11.93 -1.73 -15.53
N SER A 79 11.36 -1.91 -14.32
CA SER A 79 10.99 -3.24 -13.82
C SER A 79 9.93 -3.90 -14.71
N GLY A 80 8.92 -3.14 -15.17
CA GLY A 80 7.91 -3.61 -16.11
C GLY A 80 8.52 -3.99 -17.47
N ILE A 81 9.39 -3.12 -18.02
CA ILE A 81 10.08 -3.36 -19.28
C ILE A 81 10.97 -4.62 -19.21
N ARG A 82 11.75 -4.78 -18.13
CA ARG A 82 12.56 -5.99 -17.91
C ARG A 82 11.71 -7.26 -17.83
N ALA A 83 10.58 -7.19 -17.13
CA ALA A 83 9.67 -8.34 -17.05
C ALA A 83 9.12 -8.72 -18.42
N PHE A 84 8.78 -7.75 -19.25
CA PHE A 84 8.27 -7.98 -20.61
C PHE A 84 9.33 -8.62 -21.52
N PHE A 85 10.54 -8.07 -21.58
CA PHE A 85 11.60 -8.66 -22.43
C PHE A 85 12.06 -10.02 -21.91
N LYS A 86 12.04 -10.24 -20.58
CA LYS A 86 12.26 -11.57 -20.01
C LYS A 86 11.18 -12.55 -20.46
N PHE A 87 9.91 -12.13 -20.48
CA PHE A 87 8.81 -12.93 -21.00
C PHE A 87 9.04 -13.30 -22.47
N LEU A 88 9.43 -12.36 -23.34
CA LEU A 88 9.71 -12.66 -24.76
C LEU A 88 10.83 -13.70 -24.94
N VAL A 89 11.86 -13.68 -24.10
CA VAL A 89 12.92 -14.69 -24.12
C VAL A 89 12.41 -16.05 -23.64
N VAL A 90 11.58 -16.10 -22.58
CA VAL A 90 10.99 -17.34 -22.06
C VAL A 90 10.10 -18.00 -23.10
N GLU A 91 9.28 -17.21 -23.81
CA GLU A 91 8.41 -17.68 -24.90
C GLU A 91 9.16 -17.96 -26.21
N LYS A 92 10.49 -17.83 -26.23
CA LYS A 92 11.33 -18.02 -27.43
C LYS A 92 10.98 -17.11 -28.60
N GLU A 93 10.39 -15.95 -28.34
CA GLU A 93 10.08 -14.92 -29.34
C GLU A 93 11.33 -14.12 -29.75
N THR A 94 12.36 -14.14 -28.91
CA THR A 94 13.67 -13.54 -29.17
C THR A 94 14.74 -14.21 -28.33
N ASP A 95 15.97 -14.32 -28.86
CA ASP A 95 17.13 -14.79 -28.09
C ASP A 95 17.84 -13.66 -27.38
N ASN A 96 17.54 -12.40 -27.72
CA ASN A 96 18.21 -11.23 -27.19
C ASN A 96 17.33 -10.45 -26.22
N ASN A 97 17.86 -10.19 -25.02
CA ASN A 97 17.21 -9.34 -24.03
C ASN A 97 17.88 -7.96 -23.99
N PRO A 98 17.29 -6.92 -24.62
CA PRO A 98 17.90 -5.59 -24.69
C PRO A 98 17.97 -4.89 -23.32
N THR A 99 17.32 -5.42 -22.29
CA THR A 99 17.33 -4.81 -20.96
C THR A 99 18.51 -5.25 -20.08
N THR A 100 19.34 -6.19 -20.54
CA THR A 100 20.45 -6.75 -19.75
C THR A 100 21.47 -5.68 -19.35
N LEU A 101 21.79 -4.78 -20.28
CA LEU A 101 22.75 -3.68 -20.07
C LEU A 101 22.08 -2.35 -19.67
N LEU A 102 20.78 -2.38 -19.37
CA LEU A 102 20.05 -1.17 -19.03
C LEU A 102 20.36 -0.75 -17.59
N GLU A 103 20.94 0.43 -17.42
CA GLU A 103 21.28 0.96 -16.11
C GLU A 103 20.03 1.42 -15.32
N TRP A 104 20.10 1.27 -13.99
CA TRP A 104 19.05 1.76 -13.10
C TRP A 104 19.26 3.25 -12.81
N PRO A 105 18.17 4.05 -12.76
CA PRO A 105 18.28 5.42 -12.29
C PRO A 105 18.80 5.41 -10.84
N ARG A 106 19.82 6.23 -10.59
CA ARG A 106 20.35 6.38 -9.23
C ARG A 106 19.29 7.03 -8.34
N THR A 107 18.73 6.26 -7.43
CA THR A 107 17.81 6.78 -6.40
C THR A 107 18.61 7.02 -5.13
N ALA A 108 18.67 8.27 -4.67
CA ALA A 108 19.10 8.51 -3.30
C ALA A 108 18.05 7.84 -2.37
N ARG A 109 18.50 6.93 -1.50
CA ARG A 109 17.63 6.39 -0.43
C ARG A 109 17.35 7.52 0.56
N LYS A 110 16.20 8.20 0.40
CA LYS A 110 15.66 9.02 1.49
C LYS A 110 15.20 8.06 2.58
N LEU A 111 15.70 8.28 3.79
CA LEU A 111 15.11 7.63 4.96
C LEU A 111 13.63 8.06 5.03
N PRO A 112 12.71 7.12 5.22
CA PRO A 112 11.30 7.46 5.32
C PRO A 112 11.07 8.37 6.54
N ASP A 113 10.19 9.36 6.36
CA ASP A 113 9.78 10.21 7.46
C ASP A 113 9.05 9.37 8.54
N VAL A 114 9.40 9.61 9.80
CA VAL A 114 8.73 9.05 10.98
C VAL A 114 8.13 10.20 11.77
N LEU A 115 6.89 10.04 12.22
CA LEU A 115 6.26 10.94 13.17
C LEU A 115 6.65 10.50 14.58
N ASN A 116 7.07 11.42 15.43
CA ASN A 116 7.21 11.13 16.85
C ASN A 116 5.84 11.10 17.56
N GLU A 117 5.80 10.66 18.84
CA GLU A 117 4.55 10.52 19.60
C GLU A 117 3.77 11.83 19.68
N LYS A 118 4.48 12.96 19.88
CA LYS A 118 3.85 14.28 19.92
C LYS A 118 3.27 14.71 18.58
N GLU A 119 3.97 14.49 17.48
CA GLU A 119 3.47 14.80 16.14
C GLU A 119 2.22 13.96 15.78
N ILE A 120 2.17 12.69 16.21
CA ILE A 120 0.96 11.86 16.10
C ILE A 120 -0.20 12.50 16.86
N GLU A 121 0.04 12.90 18.12
CA GLU A 121 -0.96 13.53 18.97
C GLU A 121 -1.45 14.86 18.35
N ASP A 122 -0.55 15.68 17.85
CA ASP A 122 -0.87 16.96 17.22
C ASP A 122 -1.77 16.76 15.98
N VAL A 123 -1.47 15.76 15.13
CA VAL A 123 -2.32 15.42 13.98
C VAL A 123 -3.70 14.93 14.41
N LEU A 124 -3.77 14.09 15.44
CA LEU A 124 -5.04 13.57 15.96
C LEU A 124 -5.86 14.68 16.62
N ASN A 125 -5.25 15.63 17.29
CA ASN A 125 -5.93 16.77 17.95
C ASN A 125 -6.33 17.87 16.97
N ALA A 126 -5.72 17.93 15.77
CA ALA A 126 -6.15 18.82 14.70
C ALA A 126 -7.50 18.43 14.06
N ILE A 127 -8.04 17.26 14.42
CA ILE A 127 -9.35 16.79 13.94
C ILE A 127 -10.46 17.54 14.68
N ASP A 128 -11.31 18.23 13.93
CA ASP A 128 -12.53 18.84 14.46
C ASP A 128 -13.60 17.77 14.74
N ARG A 129 -13.69 17.33 15.98
CA ARG A 129 -14.61 16.28 16.43
C ARG A 129 -16.07 16.74 16.59
N SER A 130 -16.35 18.01 16.36
CA SER A 130 -17.74 18.51 16.35
C SER A 130 -18.51 18.10 15.10
N THR A 131 -17.82 17.56 14.10
CA THR A 131 -18.38 17.11 12.83
C THR A 131 -18.44 15.58 12.73
N ASP A 132 -19.43 15.06 12.02
CA ASP A 132 -19.57 13.61 11.75
C ASP A 132 -18.33 13.02 11.06
N ASP A 133 -17.76 13.76 10.12
CA ASP A 133 -16.52 13.37 9.46
C ASP A 133 -15.34 13.36 10.44
N GLY A 134 -15.32 14.25 11.42
CA GLY A 134 -14.28 14.32 12.42
C GLY A 134 -14.25 13.10 13.34
N GLU A 135 -15.38 12.68 13.89
CA GLU A 135 -15.44 11.47 14.71
C GLU A 135 -15.04 10.22 13.92
N ARG A 136 -15.51 10.10 12.66
CA ARG A 136 -15.04 9.05 11.76
C ARG A 136 -13.53 9.11 11.54
N ASN A 137 -12.99 10.28 11.24
CA ASN A 137 -11.56 10.46 10.95
C ASN A 137 -10.72 10.18 12.19
N ARG A 138 -11.19 10.53 13.39
CA ARG A 138 -10.51 10.19 14.65
C ARG A 138 -10.44 8.67 14.83
N ALA A 139 -11.56 7.96 14.74
CA ALA A 139 -11.59 6.50 14.84
C ALA A 139 -10.67 5.84 13.79
N MET A 140 -10.73 6.32 12.56
CA MET A 140 -9.93 5.82 11.44
C MET A 140 -8.42 5.99 11.68
N LEU A 141 -7.96 7.16 12.14
CA LEU A 141 -6.54 7.42 12.37
C LEU A 141 -6.02 6.73 13.63
N GLU A 142 -6.85 6.58 14.68
CA GLU A 142 -6.52 5.76 15.84
C GLU A 142 -6.30 4.29 15.44
N VAL A 143 -7.14 3.73 14.58
CA VAL A 143 -6.96 2.36 14.05
C VAL A 143 -5.73 2.28 13.14
N LEU A 144 -5.53 3.26 12.26
CA LEU A 144 -4.38 3.27 11.35
C LEU A 144 -3.05 3.26 12.10
N TYR A 145 -2.93 4.09 13.12
CA TYR A 145 -1.73 4.17 13.96
C TYR A 145 -1.69 3.04 14.99
N GLY A 146 -2.77 2.79 15.70
CA GLY A 146 -2.81 1.82 16.80
C GLY A 146 -2.64 0.37 16.39
N CYS A 147 -2.92 0.05 15.12
CA CYS A 147 -2.83 -1.30 14.56
C CYS A 147 -1.80 -1.40 13.40
N GLY A 148 -1.19 -0.29 13.00
CA GLY A 148 -0.21 -0.27 11.91
C GLY A 148 -0.74 -0.78 10.56
N LEU A 149 -2.03 -0.59 10.25
CA LEU A 149 -2.66 -1.12 9.05
C LEU A 149 -2.13 -0.47 7.77
N ARG A 150 -2.16 -1.23 6.66
CA ARG A 150 -2.05 -0.61 5.34
C ARG A 150 -3.34 0.16 5.01
N VAL A 151 -3.23 1.27 4.25
CA VAL A 151 -4.43 2.04 3.87
C VAL A 151 -5.48 1.19 3.15
N SER A 152 -5.08 0.19 2.36
CA SER A 152 -6.00 -0.74 1.71
C SER A 152 -6.69 -1.68 2.70
N GLU A 153 -6.03 -2.08 3.76
CA GLU A 153 -6.60 -2.90 4.84
C GLU A 153 -7.62 -2.07 5.63
N LEU A 154 -7.25 -0.83 5.98
CA LEU A 154 -8.12 0.09 6.72
C LEU A 154 -9.45 0.37 5.98
N VAL A 155 -9.42 0.70 4.68
CA VAL A 155 -10.65 1.02 3.93
C VAL A 155 -11.55 -0.20 3.71
N ASN A 156 -10.98 -1.40 3.70
CA ASN A 156 -11.73 -2.66 3.55
C ASN A 156 -12.10 -3.32 4.88
N LEU A 157 -11.71 -2.73 6.03
CA LEU A 157 -12.00 -3.30 7.34
C LEU A 157 -13.51 -3.36 7.58
N LYS A 158 -13.97 -4.52 8.05
CA LYS A 158 -15.40 -4.79 8.30
C LYS A 158 -15.73 -4.66 9.78
N ILE A 159 -17.00 -4.40 10.08
CA ILE A 159 -17.49 -4.38 11.45
C ILE A 159 -17.35 -5.77 12.07
N SER A 160 -17.69 -6.82 11.31
CA SER A 160 -17.59 -8.22 11.73
C SER A 160 -16.15 -8.70 11.99
N GLU A 161 -15.14 -7.94 11.52
CA GLU A 161 -13.72 -8.24 11.74
C GLU A 161 -13.15 -7.55 12.99
N VAL A 162 -13.96 -6.76 13.72
CA VAL A 162 -13.57 -6.08 14.96
C VAL A 162 -14.05 -6.90 16.16
N HIS A 163 -13.15 -7.64 16.79
CA HIS A 163 -13.40 -8.48 17.96
C HIS A 163 -13.07 -7.69 19.23
N LYS A 164 -14.09 -7.03 19.79
CA LYS A 164 -13.90 -6.07 20.89
C LYS A 164 -13.52 -6.74 22.21
N GLU A 165 -14.17 -7.85 22.52
CA GLU A 165 -13.96 -8.60 23.77
C GLU A 165 -12.54 -9.16 23.84
N GLU A 166 -12.03 -9.64 22.72
CA GLU A 166 -10.70 -10.23 22.61
C GLU A 166 -9.61 -9.19 22.26
N GLU A 167 -10.02 -7.96 21.91
CA GLU A 167 -9.16 -6.85 21.48
C GLU A 167 -8.29 -7.17 20.25
N PHE A 168 -8.91 -7.77 19.23
CA PHE A 168 -8.28 -8.08 17.94
C PHE A 168 -9.08 -7.57 16.75
N LEU A 169 -8.32 -7.32 15.66
CA LEU A 169 -8.85 -7.18 14.30
C LEU A 169 -8.44 -8.41 13.49
N ILE A 170 -9.35 -8.91 12.67
CA ILE A 170 -8.99 -9.83 11.57
C ILE A 170 -8.69 -8.96 10.36
N VAL A 171 -7.45 -9.00 9.85
CA VAL A 171 -7.01 -8.17 8.74
C VAL A 171 -6.68 -9.05 7.54
N ILE A 172 -7.33 -8.77 6.41
CA ILE A 172 -7.08 -9.47 5.15
C ILE A 172 -5.99 -8.72 4.38
N GLY A 173 -4.83 -9.36 4.22
CA GLY A 173 -3.66 -8.83 3.54
C GLY A 173 -3.57 -9.24 2.06
N LYS A 174 -2.38 -9.09 1.49
CA LYS A 174 -2.07 -9.51 0.11
C LYS A 174 -2.28 -11.02 -0.06
N GLY A 175 -2.88 -11.42 -1.18
CA GLY A 175 -3.16 -12.84 -1.46
C GLY A 175 -4.31 -13.42 -0.62
N ASN A 176 -5.18 -12.57 -0.07
CA ASN A 176 -6.32 -12.98 0.78
C ASN A 176 -5.91 -13.71 2.08
N LYS A 177 -4.65 -13.53 2.50
CA LYS A 177 -4.15 -14.09 3.76
C LYS A 177 -4.68 -13.27 4.93
N GLN A 178 -5.27 -13.94 5.92
CA GLN A 178 -5.74 -13.33 7.15
C GLN A 178 -4.63 -13.31 8.20
N ARG A 179 -4.63 -12.26 9.03
CA ARG A 179 -3.83 -12.18 10.24
C ARG A 179 -4.60 -11.51 11.35
N LEU A 180 -4.28 -11.87 12.58
CA LEU A 180 -4.78 -11.20 13.78
C LEU A 180 -3.87 -10.01 14.09
N VAL A 181 -4.47 -8.86 14.34
CA VAL A 181 -3.76 -7.65 14.75
C VAL A 181 -4.39 -7.15 16.04
N PRO A 182 -3.65 -7.08 17.14
CA PRO A 182 -4.17 -6.51 18.38
C PRO A 182 -4.61 -5.06 18.18
N ILE A 183 -5.69 -4.67 18.86
CA ILE A 183 -6.20 -3.30 18.85
C ILE A 183 -6.21 -2.74 20.27
N ASN A 184 -5.77 -1.49 20.42
CA ASN A 184 -5.74 -0.83 21.71
C ASN A 184 -7.10 -0.26 22.10
N GLY A 185 -7.29 -0.03 23.41
CA GLY A 185 -8.54 0.49 23.98
C GLY A 185 -8.97 1.86 23.43
N MET A 186 -8.00 2.73 23.07
CA MET A 186 -8.32 4.05 22.48
C MET A 186 -8.95 3.91 21.10
N ALA A 187 -8.39 3.05 20.24
CA ALA A 187 -8.96 2.79 18.92
C ALA A 187 -10.37 2.16 19.05
N LEU A 188 -10.54 1.17 19.93
CA LEU A 188 -11.86 0.57 20.20
C LEU A 188 -12.88 1.60 20.69
N LYS A 189 -12.50 2.46 21.63
CA LYS A 189 -13.35 3.54 22.13
C LYS A 189 -13.83 4.46 21.01
N HIS A 190 -12.93 4.89 20.11
CA HIS A 190 -13.30 5.77 19.00
C HIS A 190 -14.11 5.04 17.92
N ILE A 191 -13.87 3.75 17.68
CA ILE A 191 -14.74 2.92 16.82
C ILE A 191 -16.17 2.91 17.41
N ASP A 192 -16.31 2.68 18.70
CA ASP A 192 -17.62 2.63 19.34
C ASP A 192 -18.38 3.95 19.27
N ILE A 193 -17.70 5.08 19.52
CA ILE A 193 -18.29 6.42 19.38
C ILE A 193 -18.77 6.62 17.93
N TYR A 194 -17.93 6.29 16.95
CA TYR A 194 -18.26 6.44 15.54
C TYR A 194 -19.45 5.54 15.15
N LEU A 195 -19.44 4.27 15.54
CA LEU A 195 -20.51 3.33 15.20
C LEU A 195 -21.86 3.74 15.79
N LYS A 196 -21.88 4.14 17.07
CA LYS A 196 -23.12 4.48 17.79
C LYS A 196 -23.68 5.83 17.38
N ASN A 197 -22.82 6.85 17.25
CA ASN A 197 -23.29 8.23 17.13
C ASN A 197 -23.34 8.74 15.70
N ILE A 198 -22.55 8.16 14.79
CA ILE A 198 -22.42 8.68 13.42
C ILE A 198 -22.87 7.65 12.38
N ARG A 199 -22.23 6.46 12.39
CA ARG A 199 -22.48 5.46 11.35
C ARG A 199 -23.92 4.95 11.35
N SER A 200 -24.56 4.86 12.52
CA SER A 200 -25.96 4.47 12.67
C SER A 200 -26.95 5.40 11.95
N HIS A 201 -26.55 6.65 11.68
CA HIS A 201 -27.38 7.66 10.99
C HIS A 201 -27.03 7.78 9.49
N ILE A 202 -26.03 7.06 9.00
CA ILE A 202 -25.66 7.09 7.58
C ILE A 202 -26.55 6.12 6.79
N ALA A 203 -27.19 6.58 5.72
CA ALA A 203 -27.88 5.73 4.75
C ALA A 203 -26.84 4.88 3.99
N VAL A 204 -26.66 3.62 4.43
CA VAL A 204 -25.63 2.73 3.90
C VAL A 204 -26.03 2.24 2.51
N LYS A 205 -25.13 2.33 1.53
CA LYS A 205 -25.37 1.80 0.19
C LYS A 205 -25.21 0.29 0.17
N LYS A 206 -26.03 -0.38 -0.65
CA LYS A 206 -25.99 -1.83 -0.87
C LYS A 206 -24.57 -2.33 -1.13
N GLY A 207 -24.17 -3.37 -0.37
CA GLY A 207 -22.84 -3.96 -0.42
C GLY A 207 -21.78 -3.30 0.49
N ASN A 208 -22.18 -2.28 1.29
CA ASN A 208 -21.30 -1.63 2.26
C ASN A 208 -21.79 -1.80 3.71
N GLU A 209 -22.73 -2.68 3.94
CA GLU A 209 -23.40 -2.87 5.24
C GLU A 209 -22.39 -3.23 6.34
N ASP A 210 -21.43 -4.05 6.01
CA ASP A 210 -20.40 -4.53 6.93
C ASP A 210 -19.11 -3.70 6.88
N VAL A 211 -18.98 -2.70 5.99
CA VAL A 211 -17.79 -1.83 5.93
C VAL A 211 -17.75 -0.92 7.15
N LEU A 212 -16.62 -0.90 7.86
CA LEU A 212 -16.48 -0.11 9.09
C LEU A 212 -16.55 1.40 8.81
N PHE A 213 -15.68 1.92 7.93
CA PHE A 213 -15.57 3.35 7.67
C PHE A 213 -16.24 3.78 6.37
N LEU A 214 -17.30 4.56 6.49
CA LEU A 214 -18.11 5.04 5.35
C LEU A 214 -17.84 6.52 5.05
N ASN A 215 -18.03 6.90 3.81
CA ASN A 215 -18.16 8.31 3.43
C ASN A 215 -19.60 8.81 3.68
N ARG A 216 -19.83 10.12 3.55
CA ARG A 216 -21.17 10.74 3.75
C ARG A 216 -22.27 10.18 2.83
N ARG A 217 -21.88 9.48 1.74
CA ARG A 217 -22.82 8.88 0.78
C ARG A 217 -23.10 7.40 1.08
N GLY A 218 -22.69 6.89 2.22
CA GLY A 218 -22.88 5.51 2.65
C GLY A 218 -22.05 4.46 1.92
N SER A 219 -21.00 4.86 1.23
CA SER A 219 -20.06 3.94 0.56
C SER A 219 -18.72 3.92 1.28
N MET A 220 -17.94 2.85 1.05
CA MET A 220 -16.57 2.71 1.51
C MET A 220 -15.71 3.93 1.13
N LEU A 221 -14.79 4.33 2.01
CA LEU A 221 -13.80 5.36 1.72
C LEU A 221 -12.78 4.87 0.68
N SER A 222 -12.34 5.77 -0.20
CA SER A 222 -11.22 5.46 -1.11
C SER A 222 -9.87 5.70 -0.41
N ARG A 223 -8.83 4.99 -0.85
CA ARG A 223 -7.44 5.22 -0.40
C ARG A 223 -6.99 6.68 -0.61
N VAL A 224 -7.43 7.27 -1.73
CA VAL A 224 -7.12 8.68 -2.07
C VAL A 224 -7.74 9.64 -1.05
N MET A 225 -8.97 9.35 -0.60
CA MET A 225 -9.63 10.18 0.42
C MET A 225 -8.88 10.14 1.76
N ILE A 226 -8.40 8.96 2.19
CA ILE A 226 -7.59 8.85 3.41
C ILE A 226 -6.31 9.69 3.31
N PHE A 227 -5.63 9.60 2.16
CA PHE A 227 -4.44 10.40 1.89
C PHE A 227 -4.74 11.91 1.98
N TYR A 228 -5.86 12.34 1.39
CA TYR A 228 -6.29 13.73 1.39
C TYR A 228 -6.64 14.24 2.81
N ILE A 229 -7.36 13.43 3.59
CA ILE A 229 -7.69 13.73 5.00
C ILE A 229 -6.40 13.94 5.81
N ILE A 230 -5.44 13.01 5.71
CA ILE A 230 -4.17 13.12 6.43
C ILE A 230 -3.43 14.39 5.99
N LYS A 231 -3.34 14.66 4.70
CA LYS A 231 -2.68 15.85 4.18
C LYS A 231 -3.26 17.15 4.76
N GLN A 232 -4.60 17.28 4.76
CA GLN A 232 -5.27 18.44 5.33
C GLN A 232 -5.01 18.60 6.83
N LEU A 233 -4.95 17.50 7.59
CA LEU A 233 -4.67 17.56 9.03
C LEU A 233 -3.23 17.99 9.29
N VAL A 234 -2.28 17.44 8.53
CA VAL A 234 -0.86 17.81 8.64
C VAL A 234 -0.63 19.29 8.31
N GLU A 235 -1.29 19.81 7.30
CA GLU A 235 -1.22 21.25 6.95
C GLU A 235 -1.66 22.15 8.13
N LYS A 236 -2.63 21.71 8.94
CA LYS A 236 -3.09 22.43 10.14
C LYS A 236 -2.08 22.40 11.30
N THR A 237 -1.23 21.36 11.38
CA THR A 237 -0.27 21.21 12.48
C THR A 237 1.05 21.94 12.24
N GLY A 238 1.32 22.37 11.01
CA GLY A 238 2.59 23.00 10.63
C GLY A 238 3.78 22.03 10.55
N ILE A 239 3.55 20.71 10.61
CA ILE A 239 4.59 19.68 10.46
C ILE A 239 5.15 19.73 9.04
N LYS A 240 6.47 19.88 8.89
CA LYS A 240 7.15 20.02 7.58
C LYS A 240 7.51 18.69 6.91
N LYS A 241 7.18 17.56 7.51
CA LYS A 241 7.45 16.21 6.96
C LYS A 241 6.42 15.82 5.89
N THR A 242 6.82 14.96 4.94
CA THR A 242 5.89 14.38 3.96
C THR A 242 5.15 13.21 4.60
N ILE A 243 3.91 13.43 5.03
CA ILE A 243 3.13 12.45 5.77
C ILE A 243 2.08 11.79 4.88
N SER A 244 2.00 10.49 5.00
CA SER A 244 1.09 9.60 4.28
C SER A 244 0.58 8.49 5.20
N PRO A 245 -0.42 7.69 4.81
CA PRO A 245 -0.80 6.50 5.57
C PRO A 245 0.36 5.54 5.85
N HIS A 246 1.35 5.46 4.95
CA HIS A 246 2.55 4.66 5.17
C HIS A 246 3.44 5.23 6.28
N THR A 247 3.48 6.54 6.45
CA THR A 247 4.21 7.20 7.54
C THR A 247 3.63 6.80 8.90
N PHE A 248 2.30 6.77 9.06
CA PHE A 248 1.64 6.29 10.29
C PHE A 248 2.02 4.85 10.63
N ARG A 249 1.99 3.97 9.63
CA ARG A 249 2.37 2.56 9.81
C ARG A 249 3.86 2.42 10.13
N HIS A 250 4.72 3.24 9.53
CA HIS A 250 6.15 3.22 9.83
C HIS A 250 6.43 3.73 11.24
N SER A 251 5.75 4.81 11.66
CA SER A 251 5.82 5.33 13.02
C SER A 251 5.33 4.31 14.06
N PHE A 252 4.24 3.59 13.79
CA PHE A 252 3.79 2.47 14.62
C PHE A 252 4.90 1.44 14.83
N ALA A 253 5.53 0.98 13.75
CA ALA A 253 6.59 -0.02 13.85
C ALA A 253 7.81 0.51 14.63
N THR A 254 8.23 1.75 14.33
CA THR A 254 9.37 2.40 14.97
C THR A 254 9.13 2.58 16.46
N HIS A 255 7.97 3.12 16.86
CA HIS A 255 7.66 3.35 18.27
C HIS A 255 7.58 2.04 19.10
N LEU A 256 7.01 0.98 18.52
CA LEU A 256 7.01 -0.32 19.19
C LEU A 256 8.42 -0.85 19.41
N LEU A 257 9.28 -0.78 18.40
CA LEU A 257 10.67 -1.24 18.49
C LEU A 257 11.52 -0.39 19.45
N GLU A 258 11.38 0.94 19.40
CA GLU A 258 12.05 1.88 20.30
C GLU A 258 11.63 1.67 21.77
N ASN A 259 10.37 1.29 21.99
CA ASN A 259 9.84 0.96 23.31
C ASN A 259 10.15 -0.50 23.74
N GLY A 260 10.91 -1.27 22.93
CA GLY A 260 11.42 -2.59 23.29
C GLY A 260 10.54 -3.77 22.88
N ALA A 261 9.58 -3.59 21.96
CA ALA A 261 8.82 -4.71 21.43
C ALA A 261 9.69 -5.64 20.57
N ASP A 262 9.37 -6.93 20.61
CA ASP A 262 10.06 -7.92 19.78
C ASP A 262 9.86 -7.67 18.29
N LEU A 263 10.95 -7.69 17.52
CA LEU A 263 10.94 -7.43 16.08
C LEU A 263 10.03 -8.40 15.30
N ARG A 264 10.00 -9.68 15.68
CA ARG A 264 9.18 -10.69 15.02
C ARG A 264 7.70 -10.44 15.28
N ALA A 265 7.34 -10.09 16.51
CA ALA A 265 5.95 -9.70 16.83
C ALA A 265 5.50 -8.49 15.98
N VAL A 266 6.34 -7.47 15.84
CA VAL A 266 6.04 -6.30 15.00
C VAL A 266 5.92 -6.70 13.52
N GLN A 267 6.81 -7.53 13.00
CA GLN A 267 6.76 -8.02 11.62
C GLN A 267 5.49 -8.83 11.33
N GLU A 268 5.06 -9.68 12.27
CA GLU A 268 3.84 -10.48 12.16
C GLU A 268 2.60 -9.59 12.14
N MET A 269 2.47 -8.64 13.07
CA MET A 269 1.39 -7.64 13.08
C MET A 269 1.32 -6.86 11.77
N LEU A 270 2.47 -6.53 11.20
CA LEU A 270 2.53 -5.82 9.93
C LEU A 270 2.26 -6.72 8.71
N GLY A 271 2.36 -8.04 8.81
CA GLY A 271 2.19 -8.97 7.69
C GLY A 271 3.27 -8.78 6.63
N HIS A 272 4.55 -8.83 7.02
CA HIS A 272 5.70 -8.86 6.12
C HIS A 272 5.94 -10.29 5.63
N GLU A 273 5.87 -10.52 4.32
CA GLU A 273 6.06 -11.85 3.67
C GLU A 273 7.51 -12.35 3.66
N SER A 274 8.46 -11.58 4.13
CA SER A 274 9.89 -11.87 3.98
C SER A 274 10.51 -12.41 5.25
N ILE A 275 10.25 -13.68 5.56
CA ILE A 275 11.28 -14.57 6.09
C ILE A 275 11.03 -15.95 5.45
N THR A 276 12.02 -16.42 4.70
CA THR A 276 12.14 -17.78 4.21
C THR A 276 12.02 -18.76 5.35
N THR A 277 10.81 -19.25 5.60
CA THR A 277 10.51 -20.58 6.13
C THR A 277 9.05 -20.67 6.57
N THR A 278 8.29 -21.43 5.85
CA THR A 278 6.87 -21.75 6.12
C THR A 278 6.69 -22.62 7.39
N GLU A 279 7.75 -22.94 8.11
CA GLU A 279 7.72 -23.95 9.17
C GLU A 279 7.79 -23.42 10.61
N ILE A 280 7.96 -22.10 10.83
CA ILE A 280 8.10 -21.55 12.21
C ILE A 280 6.84 -20.77 12.67
N TYR A 281 5.80 -20.68 11.84
CA TYR A 281 4.64 -19.80 12.09
C TYR A 281 3.60 -20.31 13.08
N THR A 282 3.84 -21.37 13.81
CA THR A 282 2.83 -21.96 14.71
C THR A 282 2.87 -21.48 16.14
N HIS A 283 3.80 -20.59 16.59
CA HIS A 283 3.96 -20.34 18.01
C HIS A 283 4.29 -18.92 18.52
N ILE A 284 4.04 -17.84 17.73
CA ILE A 284 3.86 -16.57 18.44
C ILE A 284 2.40 -16.55 18.89
N SER A 285 2.17 -16.77 20.17
CA SER A 285 0.81 -16.82 20.71
C SER A 285 0.14 -15.44 20.56
N ASN A 286 -1.19 -15.42 20.38
CA ASN A 286 -1.98 -14.19 20.40
C ASN A 286 -1.68 -13.32 21.65
N TYR A 287 -1.29 -13.98 22.75
CA TYR A 287 -0.86 -13.34 23.98
C TYR A 287 0.41 -12.48 23.77
N THR A 288 1.40 -12.98 23.04
CA THR A 288 2.66 -12.24 22.78
C THR A 288 2.42 -11.00 21.90
N LEU A 289 1.53 -11.09 20.90
CA LEU A 289 1.17 -9.94 20.07
C LEU A 289 0.40 -8.88 20.87
N LYS A 290 -0.55 -9.31 21.70
CA LYS A 290 -1.33 -8.43 22.57
C LYS A 290 -0.42 -7.76 23.61
N ASP A 291 0.48 -8.51 24.24
CA ASP A 291 1.45 -8.03 25.22
C ASP A 291 2.39 -6.98 24.62
N ALA A 292 2.82 -7.16 23.35
CA ALA A 292 3.63 -6.17 22.65
C ALA A 292 2.89 -4.82 22.47
N ILE A 293 1.59 -4.84 22.17
CA ILE A 293 0.79 -3.60 22.09
C ILE A 293 0.56 -3.00 23.48
N ILE A 294 0.20 -3.81 24.48
CA ILE A 294 -0.11 -3.32 25.83
C ILE A 294 1.11 -2.67 26.45
N LYS A 295 2.28 -3.30 26.38
CA LYS A 295 3.49 -2.83 27.06
C LYS A 295 4.25 -1.74 26.31
N HIS A 296 4.22 -1.76 24.98
CA HIS A 296 5.15 -0.98 24.16
C HIS A 296 4.48 0.06 23.26
N HIS A 297 3.15 0.00 23.05
CA HIS A 297 2.49 1.00 22.20
C HIS A 297 2.19 2.29 22.99
N PRO A 298 2.56 3.49 22.46
CA PRO A 298 2.37 4.77 23.15
C PRO A 298 0.92 5.07 23.55
N ARG A 299 -0.07 4.56 22.83
CA ARG A 299 -1.51 4.77 23.11
C ARG A 299 -2.07 3.89 24.24
N ASN A 300 -1.25 3.07 24.87
CA ASN A 300 -1.62 2.27 26.05
C ASN A 300 -0.94 2.75 27.35
N LYS A 301 -0.20 3.85 27.27
CA LYS A 301 0.37 4.53 28.46
C LYS A 301 -0.65 5.44 29.11
#